data_b2c9e3c2b55e3cc2b6e6497e8898f47f
#
_entry.id   b2c9e3c2b55e3cc2b6e6497e8898f47f
#
_cell.length_a   1.000
_cell.length_b   1.000
_cell.length_c   1.000
_cell.angle_alpha   90.00
_cell.angle_beta   90.00
_cell.angle_gamma   90.00
#
_symmetry.space_group_name_H-M   'P 1'
#
loop_
_entity.id
_entity.type
_entity.pdbx_description
1 polymer ?
#
loop_
_entity_poly.entity_id
_entity_poly.type
_entity_poly.pdbx_seq_one_letter_code
_entity_poly.pdbx_strand_id
1 'polypeptide(L)'
;VTDGLDGLAGGASILAIGSFVIIGFWQFNQSCFSENLNPSDAYRCYEVRDPLDIAIVATAIVGGLIGFLWWNTNPAHIYMGDTGSLALGGALAALAIVSHTELLLLLIGGLFVIETGSVIVQRAYFKLSGGKRVFLMSPIHHHFELKGWAEVTIVVRFWIIAGLFVAAGVGSFYFEWLQS
;
A
#
# COMPACT_ATOMS: atom_id res chain seq x y z
N VAL A 1 -11.47 6.01 2.42
CA VAL A 1 -10.80 6.96 3.35
C VAL A 1 -9.68 7.70 2.64
N THR A 2 -8.81 7.02 1.88
CA THR A 2 -7.66 7.65 1.18
C THR A 2 -8.06 8.26 -0.17
N ASP A 3 -9.20 7.90 -0.73
CA ASP A 3 -9.72 8.39 -2.03
C ASP A 3 -10.44 9.75 -1.87
N GLY A 4 -9.76 10.72 -1.29
CA GLY A 4 -10.30 12.06 -1.04
C GLY A 4 -9.63 13.18 -1.83
N LEU A 5 -8.49 12.92 -2.47
CA LEU A 5 -7.75 13.85 -3.32
C LEU A 5 -7.39 13.18 -4.65
N ASP A 6 -7.37 13.98 -5.72
CA ASP A 6 -7.07 13.51 -7.08
C ASP A 6 -5.70 12.82 -7.15
N GLY A 7 -5.70 11.54 -7.55
CA GLY A 7 -4.49 10.73 -7.67
C GLY A 7 -3.93 10.13 -6.37
N LEU A 8 -4.40 10.54 -5.19
CA LEU A 8 -3.82 10.07 -3.92
C LEU A 8 -3.95 8.56 -3.76
N ALA A 9 -5.17 8.03 -3.84
CA ALA A 9 -5.44 6.61 -3.67
C ALA A 9 -4.80 5.76 -4.78
N GLY A 10 -4.91 6.20 -6.04
CA GLY A 10 -4.32 5.52 -7.19
C GLY A 10 -2.80 5.39 -7.08
N GLY A 11 -2.10 6.50 -6.83
CA GLY A 11 -0.64 6.51 -6.71
C GLY A 11 -0.12 5.74 -5.50
N ALA A 12 -0.76 5.89 -4.33
CA ALA A 12 -0.39 5.12 -3.14
C ALA A 12 -0.61 3.60 -3.36
N SER A 13 -1.69 3.21 -4.06
CA SER A 13 -1.96 1.81 -4.38
C SER A 13 -0.96 1.22 -5.37
N ILE A 14 -0.51 2.01 -6.37
CA ILE A 14 0.57 1.60 -7.29
C ILE A 14 1.83 1.24 -6.51
N LEU A 15 2.22 2.07 -5.55
CA LEU A 15 3.41 1.83 -4.72
C LEU A 15 3.24 0.59 -3.84
N ALA A 16 2.12 0.48 -3.15
CA ALA A 16 1.85 -0.64 -2.23
C ALA A 16 1.69 -1.97 -2.98
N ILE A 17 0.88 -2.03 -4.06
CA ILE A 17 0.70 -3.26 -4.84
C ILE A 17 1.96 -3.58 -5.64
N GLY A 18 2.68 -2.57 -6.12
CA GLY A 18 3.96 -2.73 -6.81
C GLY A 18 5.03 -3.43 -5.96
N SER A 19 4.99 -3.29 -4.64
CA SER A 19 5.90 -4.03 -3.76
C SER A 19 5.69 -5.55 -3.82
N PHE A 20 4.45 -6.00 -4.06
CA PHE A 20 4.14 -7.44 -4.22
C PHE A 20 4.67 -8.03 -5.52
N VAL A 21 4.97 -7.22 -6.53
CA VAL A 21 5.71 -7.67 -7.72
C VAL A 21 7.12 -8.08 -7.32
N ILE A 22 7.78 -7.26 -6.49
CA ILE A 22 9.14 -7.52 -6.01
C ILE A 22 9.13 -8.73 -5.06
N ILE A 23 8.22 -8.76 -4.09
CA ILE A 23 8.08 -9.84 -3.11
C ILE A 23 7.77 -11.16 -3.81
N GLY A 24 6.79 -11.21 -4.71
CA GLY A 24 6.41 -12.43 -5.42
C GLY A 24 7.53 -12.95 -6.32
N PHE A 25 8.24 -12.04 -7.03
CA PHE A 25 9.39 -12.43 -7.85
C PHE A 25 10.54 -12.96 -6.98
N TRP A 26 10.78 -12.37 -5.79
CA TRP A 26 11.77 -12.87 -4.84
C TRP A 26 11.38 -14.26 -4.32
N GLN A 27 10.14 -14.43 -3.87
CA GLN A 27 9.63 -15.73 -3.38
C GLN A 27 9.68 -16.80 -4.48
N PHE A 28 9.46 -16.44 -5.75
CA PHE A 28 9.58 -17.36 -6.87
C PHE A 28 11.02 -17.87 -7.03
N ASN A 29 12.01 -16.97 -6.97
CA ASN A 29 13.41 -17.36 -7.10
C ASN A 29 13.93 -18.18 -5.89
N GLN A 30 13.31 -18.03 -4.73
CA GLN A 30 13.66 -18.71 -3.48
C GLN A 30 12.61 -19.75 -3.07
N SER A 31 11.79 -20.25 -4.02
CA SER A 31 10.76 -21.24 -3.75
C SER A 31 11.35 -22.60 -3.42
N CYS A 32 10.81 -23.26 -2.37
CA CYS A 32 11.17 -24.66 -2.02
C CYS A 32 10.82 -25.66 -3.12
N PHE A 33 9.97 -25.28 -4.06
CA PHE A 33 9.56 -26.11 -5.19
C PHE A 33 10.42 -25.86 -6.45
N SER A 34 11.42 -24.97 -6.38
CA SER A 34 12.29 -24.63 -7.51
C SER A 34 13.42 -25.67 -7.66
N GLU A 35 13.56 -26.22 -8.86
CA GLU A 35 14.69 -27.12 -9.21
C GLU A 35 16.04 -26.41 -9.23
N ASN A 36 16.06 -25.07 -9.28
CA ASN A 36 17.26 -24.23 -9.36
C ASN A 36 17.69 -23.65 -8.01
N LEU A 37 17.07 -24.08 -6.90
CA LEU A 37 17.43 -23.59 -5.58
C LEU A 37 18.86 -24.05 -5.20
N ASN A 38 19.71 -23.09 -4.78
CA ASN A 38 21.04 -23.44 -4.30
C ASN A 38 20.92 -24.30 -3.04
N PRO A 39 21.65 -25.42 -2.95
CA PRO A 39 21.64 -26.29 -1.76
C PRO A 39 21.99 -25.57 -0.46
N SER A 40 22.78 -24.48 -0.54
CA SER A 40 23.11 -23.62 0.59
C SER A 40 21.95 -22.83 1.14
N ASP A 41 20.94 -22.56 0.32
CA ASP A 41 19.78 -21.71 0.66
C ASP A 41 18.50 -22.51 0.87
N ALA A 42 18.59 -23.85 0.76
CA ALA A 42 17.43 -24.76 0.88
C ALA A 42 16.72 -24.68 2.24
N TYR A 43 17.39 -24.20 3.28
CA TYR A 43 16.79 -24.01 4.61
C TYR A 43 16.04 -22.66 4.75
N ARG A 44 16.19 -21.76 3.76
CA ARG A 44 15.57 -20.41 3.72
C ARG A 44 14.53 -20.26 2.62
N CYS A 45 14.05 -21.37 2.06
CA CYS A 45 13.12 -21.32 0.96
C CYS A 45 11.70 -20.94 1.42
N TYR A 46 10.93 -20.37 0.51
CA TYR A 46 9.52 -20.02 0.74
C TYR A 46 8.58 -21.14 0.29
N GLU A 47 7.65 -21.53 1.17
CA GLU A 47 6.56 -22.47 0.86
C GLU A 47 5.30 -21.75 0.36
N VAL A 48 5.48 -20.78 -0.53
CA VAL A 48 4.36 -20.05 -1.13
C VAL A 48 3.98 -20.72 -2.45
N ARG A 49 2.69 -20.99 -2.62
CA ARG A 49 2.17 -21.57 -3.86
C ARG A 49 2.12 -20.52 -4.95
N ASP A 50 2.69 -20.86 -6.11
CA ASP A 50 2.64 -20.06 -7.34
C ASP A 50 3.00 -18.56 -7.16
N PRO A 51 4.15 -18.23 -6.54
CA PRO A 51 4.49 -16.83 -6.22
C PRO A 51 4.70 -15.96 -7.48
N LEU A 52 5.04 -16.57 -8.63
CA LEU A 52 5.12 -15.86 -9.91
C LEU A 52 3.75 -15.35 -10.35
N ASP A 53 2.69 -16.14 -10.16
CA ASP A 53 1.33 -15.74 -10.50
C ASP A 53 0.85 -14.57 -9.65
N ILE A 54 1.26 -14.53 -8.36
CA ILE A 54 1.03 -13.37 -7.49
C ILE A 54 1.68 -12.12 -8.07
N ALA A 55 2.93 -12.21 -8.52
CA ALA A 55 3.65 -11.09 -9.15
C ALA A 55 2.98 -10.65 -10.46
N ILE A 56 2.50 -11.59 -11.28
CA ILE A 56 1.78 -11.29 -12.53
C ILE A 56 0.47 -10.55 -12.25
N VAL A 57 -0.33 -11.04 -11.30
CA VAL A 57 -1.59 -10.38 -10.90
C VAL A 57 -1.33 -8.99 -10.35
N ALA A 58 -0.35 -8.83 -9.46
CA ALA A 58 0.05 -7.53 -8.93
C ALA A 58 0.48 -6.58 -10.06
N THR A 59 1.27 -7.06 -11.03
CA THR A 59 1.71 -6.26 -12.19
C THR A 59 0.54 -5.83 -13.06
N ALA A 60 -0.43 -6.72 -13.30
CA ALA A 60 -1.63 -6.40 -14.09
C ALA A 60 -2.46 -5.30 -13.40
N ILE A 61 -2.64 -5.39 -12.08
CA ILE A 61 -3.35 -4.36 -11.31
C ILE A 61 -2.59 -3.02 -11.37
N VAL A 62 -1.27 -3.03 -11.19
CA VAL A 62 -0.41 -1.84 -11.27
C VAL A 62 -0.50 -1.20 -12.65
N GLY A 63 -0.45 -2.01 -13.73
CA GLY A 63 -0.61 -1.52 -15.10
C GLY A 63 -1.95 -0.81 -15.33
N GLY A 64 -3.04 -1.41 -14.84
CA GLY A 64 -4.36 -0.79 -14.88
C GLY A 64 -4.43 0.52 -14.09
N LEU A 65 -3.81 0.54 -12.90
CA LEU A 65 -3.76 1.74 -12.06
C LEU A 65 -2.91 2.87 -12.67
N ILE A 66 -1.83 2.56 -13.37
CA ILE A 66 -1.03 3.56 -14.09
C ILE A 66 -1.87 4.20 -15.19
N GLY A 67 -2.61 3.40 -15.98
CA GLY A 67 -3.53 3.91 -16.99
C GLY A 67 -4.65 4.76 -16.39
N PHE A 68 -5.22 4.33 -15.27
CA PHE A 68 -6.21 5.10 -14.52
C PHE A 68 -5.62 6.41 -14.00
N LEU A 69 -4.44 6.38 -13.37
CA LEU A 69 -3.80 7.53 -12.76
C LEU A 69 -3.50 8.63 -13.79
N TRP A 70 -3.23 8.27 -15.04
CA TRP A 70 -3.02 9.24 -16.13
C TRP A 70 -4.19 10.22 -16.27
N TRP A 71 -5.41 9.76 -16.00
CA TRP A 71 -6.63 10.58 -16.09
C TRP A 71 -7.16 11.03 -14.73
N ASN A 72 -6.66 10.47 -13.64
CA ASN A 72 -7.07 10.78 -12.27
C ASN A 72 -6.12 11.77 -11.56
N THR A 73 -5.02 12.22 -12.21
CA THR A 73 -4.19 13.30 -11.67
C THR A 73 -4.91 14.63 -11.73
N ASN A 74 -4.60 15.54 -10.79
CA ASN A 74 -5.23 16.85 -10.69
C ASN A 74 -4.95 17.74 -11.92
N PRO A 75 -5.98 18.33 -12.58
CA PRO A 75 -7.41 18.13 -12.32
C PRO A 75 -7.92 16.78 -12.87
N ALA A 76 -8.56 15.97 -12.02
CA ALA A 76 -9.01 14.64 -12.41
C ALA A 76 -10.15 14.68 -13.43
N HIS A 77 -10.03 13.87 -14.47
CA HIS A 77 -11.07 13.66 -15.48
C HIS A 77 -11.94 12.43 -15.18
N ILE A 78 -11.42 11.50 -14.38
CA ILE A 78 -12.13 10.29 -13.94
C ILE A 78 -11.89 10.06 -12.46
N TYR A 79 -12.83 9.44 -11.77
CA TYR A 79 -12.78 9.15 -10.35
C TYR A 79 -12.94 7.66 -10.09
N MET A 80 -12.25 7.17 -9.06
CA MET A 80 -12.27 5.74 -8.70
C MET A 80 -13.58 5.33 -8.03
N GLY A 81 -14.07 6.17 -7.13
CA GLY A 81 -15.24 5.90 -6.29
C GLY A 81 -15.03 4.77 -5.28
N ASP A 82 -16.08 4.51 -4.50
CA ASP A 82 -16.02 3.50 -3.42
C ASP A 82 -15.80 2.08 -3.95
N THR A 83 -16.38 1.76 -5.11
CA THR A 83 -16.22 0.42 -5.72
C THR A 83 -14.76 0.12 -6.04
N GLY A 84 -14.07 1.09 -6.65
CA GLY A 84 -12.65 0.92 -7.01
C GLY A 84 -11.75 0.92 -5.78
N SER A 85 -11.95 1.86 -4.86
CA SER A 85 -11.11 1.96 -3.66
C SER A 85 -11.26 0.77 -2.71
N LEU A 86 -12.47 0.21 -2.57
CA LEU A 86 -12.72 -1.03 -1.82
C LEU A 86 -12.11 -2.26 -2.53
N ALA A 87 -12.23 -2.34 -3.86
CA ALA A 87 -11.62 -3.41 -4.64
C ALA A 87 -10.09 -3.43 -4.50
N LEU A 88 -9.44 -2.25 -4.50
CA LEU A 88 -7.99 -2.14 -4.29
C LEU A 88 -7.58 -2.56 -2.88
N GLY A 89 -8.35 -2.17 -1.86
CA GLY A 89 -8.12 -2.63 -0.48
C GLY A 89 -8.24 -4.14 -0.35
N GLY A 90 -9.26 -4.74 -0.98
CA GLY A 90 -9.45 -6.19 -1.04
C GLY A 90 -8.32 -6.90 -1.78
N ALA A 91 -7.90 -6.37 -2.92
CA ALA A 91 -6.78 -6.91 -3.71
C ALA A 91 -5.47 -6.88 -2.90
N LEU A 92 -5.18 -5.77 -2.22
CA LEU A 92 -3.99 -5.62 -1.40
C LEU A 92 -3.98 -6.63 -0.24
N ALA A 93 -5.12 -6.81 0.43
CA ALA A 93 -5.27 -7.80 1.50
C ALA A 93 -5.12 -9.24 0.97
N ALA A 94 -5.73 -9.55 -0.18
CA ALA A 94 -5.61 -10.86 -0.81
C ALA A 94 -4.16 -11.19 -1.20
N LEU A 95 -3.44 -10.23 -1.80
CA LEU A 95 -2.03 -10.40 -2.14
C LEU A 95 -1.18 -10.69 -0.90
N ALA A 96 -1.41 -9.98 0.21
CA ALA A 96 -0.69 -10.19 1.46
C ALA A 96 -0.97 -11.58 2.08
N ILE A 97 -2.23 -12.03 2.05
CA ILE A 97 -2.61 -13.36 2.59
C ILE A 97 -1.98 -14.47 1.75
N VAL A 98 -2.09 -14.40 0.42
CA VAL A 98 -1.58 -15.45 -0.47
C VAL A 98 -0.05 -15.51 -0.48
N SER A 99 0.63 -14.38 -0.27
CA SER A 99 2.09 -14.32 -0.16
C SER A 99 2.63 -14.57 1.27
N HIS A 100 1.74 -14.84 2.26
CA HIS A 100 2.09 -15.01 3.68
C HIS A 100 2.83 -13.80 4.28
N THR A 101 2.39 -12.59 3.93
CA THR A 101 3.03 -11.33 4.34
C THR A 101 2.04 -10.37 5.02
N GLU A 102 1.09 -10.91 5.80
CA GLU A 102 0.00 -10.14 6.42
C GLU A 102 0.53 -9.07 7.38
N LEU A 103 1.55 -9.39 8.19
CA LEU A 103 2.15 -8.42 9.11
C LEU A 103 2.93 -7.34 8.36
N LEU A 104 3.57 -7.72 7.26
CA LEU A 104 4.29 -6.80 6.39
C LEU A 104 3.37 -5.78 5.72
N LEU A 105 2.10 -6.17 5.48
CA LEU A 105 1.09 -5.29 4.92
C LEU A 105 0.87 -4.04 5.78
N LEU A 106 0.99 -4.13 7.11
CA LEU A 106 0.87 -2.96 8.00
C LEU A 106 1.96 -1.93 7.70
N LEU A 107 3.14 -2.40 7.33
CA LEU A 107 4.26 -1.52 6.98
C LEU A 107 4.14 -1.02 5.54
N ILE A 108 3.95 -1.91 4.55
CA ILE A 108 3.76 -1.55 3.14
C ILE A 108 2.57 -0.59 2.97
N GLY A 109 1.46 -0.88 3.67
CA GLY A 109 0.26 -0.06 3.68
C GLY A 109 0.29 1.10 4.68
N GLY A 110 1.45 1.50 5.19
CA GLY A 110 1.59 2.46 6.29
C GLY A 110 0.85 3.79 6.05
N LEU A 111 0.81 4.28 4.82
CA LEU A 111 0.03 5.47 4.49
C LEU A 111 -1.48 5.24 4.74
N PHE A 112 -2.03 4.10 4.30
CA PHE A 112 -3.45 3.77 4.52
C PHE A 112 -3.76 3.59 6.00
N VAL A 113 -2.80 3.05 6.77
CA VAL A 113 -2.90 2.93 8.23
C VAL A 113 -2.93 4.31 8.88
N ILE A 114 -2.09 5.25 8.47
CA ILE A 114 -2.08 6.64 8.96
C ILE A 114 -3.41 7.34 8.64
N GLU A 115 -3.89 7.23 7.40
CA GLU A 115 -5.15 7.83 6.97
C GLU A 115 -6.34 7.31 7.80
N THR A 116 -6.47 5.99 7.89
CA THR A 116 -7.54 5.36 8.67
C THR A 116 -7.38 5.63 10.16
N GLY A 117 -6.15 5.56 10.68
CA GLY A 117 -5.82 5.87 12.06
C GLY A 117 -6.19 7.29 12.45
N SER A 118 -5.98 8.27 11.56
CA SER A 118 -6.37 9.67 11.79
C SER A 118 -7.88 9.83 12.00
N VAL A 119 -8.69 9.06 11.26
CA VAL A 119 -10.16 9.05 11.43
C VAL A 119 -10.56 8.41 12.75
N ILE A 120 -9.94 7.26 13.10
CA ILE A 120 -10.21 6.55 14.35
C ILE A 120 -9.87 7.45 15.54
N VAL A 121 -8.68 8.05 15.55
CA VAL A 121 -8.22 8.96 16.60
C VAL A 121 -9.14 10.17 16.73
N GLN A 122 -9.48 10.79 15.61
CA GLN A 122 -10.40 11.95 15.60
C GLN A 122 -11.76 11.60 16.20
N ARG A 123 -12.35 10.47 15.80
CA ARG A 123 -13.68 10.05 16.30
C ARG A 123 -13.63 9.65 17.77
N ALA A 124 -12.60 8.91 18.20
CA ALA A 124 -12.41 8.50 19.58
C ALA A 124 -12.24 9.73 20.48
N TYR A 125 -11.34 10.64 20.12
CA TYR A 125 -11.10 11.85 20.89
C TYR A 125 -12.32 12.76 20.95
N PHE A 126 -13.02 12.96 19.83
CA PHE A 126 -14.23 13.76 19.79
C PHE A 126 -15.32 13.23 20.73
N LYS A 127 -15.49 11.91 20.80
CA LYS A 127 -16.46 11.26 21.69
C LYS A 127 -16.03 11.37 23.18
N LEU A 128 -14.75 11.21 23.48
CA LEU A 128 -14.23 11.22 24.86
C LEU A 128 -14.08 12.64 25.43
N SER A 129 -13.80 13.64 24.58
CA SER A 129 -13.53 15.02 25.00
C SER A 129 -14.75 15.95 24.99
N GLY A 130 -15.96 15.41 24.74
CA GLY A 130 -17.17 16.20 24.68
C GLY A 130 -17.24 17.17 23.48
N GLY A 131 -16.67 16.78 22.32
CA GLY A 131 -16.77 17.53 21.05
C GLY A 131 -15.52 18.27 20.61
N LYS A 132 -14.37 18.11 21.31
CA LYS A 132 -13.10 18.71 20.86
C LYS A 132 -12.49 17.89 19.71
N ARG A 133 -11.77 18.57 18.81
CA ARG A 133 -11.12 17.97 17.64
C ARG A 133 -9.60 17.96 17.82
N VAL A 134 -8.94 16.87 17.41
CA VAL A 134 -7.47 16.77 17.34
C VAL A 134 -7.00 17.40 16.02
N PHE A 135 -7.61 16.98 14.90
CA PHE A 135 -7.32 17.52 13.58
C PHE A 135 -8.41 18.50 13.16
N LEU A 136 -8.09 19.47 12.32
CA LEU A 136 -9.07 20.41 11.76
C LEU A 136 -10.16 19.66 11.00
N MET A 137 -9.75 18.63 10.23
CA MET A 137 -10.62 17.70 9.54
C MET A 137 -9.93 16.34 9.45
N SER A 138 -10.69 15.27 9.31
CA SER A 138 -10.20 13.91 9.06
C SER A 138 -10.92 13.32 7.84
N PRO A 139 -10.26 12.52 7.01
CA PRO A 139 -8.87 12.01 7.12
C PRO A 139 -7.79 13.10 7.10
N ILE A 140 -6.53 12.72 7.42
CA ILE A 140 -5.46 13.69 7.70
C ILE A 140 -5.06 14.56 6.49
N HIS A 141 -5.26 14.09 5.26
CA HIS A 141 -5.00 14.90 4.06
C HIS A 141 -5.85 16.18 4.04
N HIS A 142 -7.13 16.14 4.44
CA HIS A 142 -7.97 17.31 4.54
C HIS A 142 -7.55 18.30 5.62
N HIS A 143 -6.84 17.83 6.66
CA HIS A 143 -6.24 18.73 7.64
C HIS A 143 -5.20 19.67 7.00
N PHE A 144 -4.39 19.14 6.06
CA PHE A 144 -3.39 19.94 5.35
C PHE A 144 -3.99 20.85 4.29
N GLU A 145 -5.10 20.45 3.63
CA GLU A 145 -5.87 21.34 2.76
C GLU A 145 -6.37 22.57 3.52
N LEU A 146 -6.98 22.34 4.70
CA LEU A 146 -7.48 23.44 5.55
C LEU A 146 -6.35 24.31 6.10
N LYS A 147 -5.11 23.83 6.10
CA LYS A 147 -3.91 24.65 6.37
C LYS A 147 -3.41 25.43 5.17
N GLY A 148 -4.09 25.34 4.02
CA GLY A 148 -3.75 26.08 2.81
C GLY A 148 -2.69 25.43 1.92
N TRP A 149 -2.39 24.14 2.09
CA TRP A 149 -1.50 23.43 1.16
C TRP A 149 -2.22 23.16 -0.15
N ALA A 150 -1.53 23.33 -1.28
CA ALA A 150 -2.06 22.94 -2.58
C ALA A 150 -2.26 21.41 -2.63
N GLU A 151 -3.34 20.97 -3.24
CA GLU A 151 -3.72 19.55 -3.36
C GLU A 151 -2.57 18.71 -3.94
N VAL A 152 -1.99 19.12 -5.06
CA VAL A 152 -0.86 18.43 -5.68
C VAL A 152 0.32 18.27 -4.72
N THR A 153 0.58 19.28 -3.87
CA THR A 153 1.65 19.23 -2.88
C THR A 153 1.38 18.16 -1.82
N ILE A 154 0.11 18.04 -1.38
CA ILE A 154 -0.31 17.00 -0.41
C ILE A 154 -0.11 15.63 -1.05
N VAL A 155 -0.65 15.42 -2.25
CA VAL A 155 -0.58 14.14 -2.97
C VAL A 155 0.86 13.68 -3.16
N VAL A 156 1.74 14.55 -3.67
CA VAL A 156 3.16 14.20 -3.89
C VAL A 156 3.87 13.86 -2.58
N ARG A 157 3.64 14.63 -1.51
CA ARG A 157 4.24 14.35 -0.19
C ARG A 157 3.74 13.03 0.38
N PHE A 158 2.47 12.72 0.22
CA PHE A 158 1.89 11.46 0.68
C PHE A 158 2.41 10.26 -0.14
N TRP A 159 2.64 10.43 -1.45
CA TRP A 159 3.32 9.39 -2.25
C TRP A 159 4.76 9.15 -1.78
N ILE A 160 5.49 10.21 -1.41
CA ILE A 160 6.84 10.06 -0.83
C ILE A 160 6.76 9.28 0.49
N ILE A 161 5.81 9.59 1.37
CA ILE A 161 5.59 8.86 2.63
C ILE A 161 5.22 7.40 2.33
N ALA A 162 4.31 7.15 1.39
CA ALA A 162 3.95 5.78 0.97
C ALA A 162 5.18 5.02 0.44
N GLY A 163 5.99 5.67 -0.40
CA GLY A 163 7.23 5.09 -0.93
C GLY A 163 8.24 4.74 0.16
N LEU A 164 8.38 5.57 1.18
CA LEU A 164 9.25 5.28 2.34
C LEU A 164 8.75 4.07 3.14
N PHE A 165 7.44 3.96 3.36
CA PHE A 165 6.85 2.80 4.01
C PHE A 165 7.02 1.52 3.19
N VAL A 166 6.81 1.60 1.88
CA VAL A 166 7.04 0.48 0.96
C VAL A 166 8.52 0.07 0.97
N ALA A 167 9.44 1.02 0.89
CA ALA A 167 10.87 0.74 0.95
C ALA A 167 11.28 0.08 2.27
N ALA A 168 10.73 0.57 3.40
CA ALA A 168 10.95 -0.05 4.71
C ALA A 168 10.34 -1.46 4.78
N GLY A 169 9.14 -1.68 4.19
CA GLY A 169 8.50 -2.98 4.14
C GLY A 169 9.28 -3.99 3.32
N VAL A 170 9.65 -3.66 2.09
CA VAL A 170 10.46 -4.54 1.22
C VAL A 170 11.84 -4.76 1.84
N GLY A 171 12.43 -3.73 2.45
CA GLY A 171 13.71 -3.84 3.15
C GLY A 171 13.65 -4.79 4.35
N SER A 172 12.58 -4.72 5.17
CA SER A 172 12.40 -5.64 6.31
C SER A 172 12.14 -7.08 5.86
N PHE A 173 11.37 -7.27 4.78
CA PHE A 173 11.16 -8.57 4.16
C PHE A 173 12.49 -9.23 3.72
N TYR A 174 13.34 -8.46 3.04
CA TYR A 174 14.64 -8.94 2.62
C TYR A 174 15.60 -9.21 3.80
N PHE A 175 15.55 -8.32 4.81
CA PHE A 175 16.39 -8.46 6.01
C PHE A 175 16.03 -9.70 6.83
N GLU A 176 14.74 -10.04 6.95
CA GLU A 176 14.26 -11.26 7.59
C GLU A 176 14.82 -12.50 6.90
N TRP A 177 14.78 -12.53 5.56
CA TRP A 177 15.35 -13.62 4.78
C TRP A 177 16.87 -13.76 4.98
N LEU A 178 17.60 -12.66 5.17
CA LEU A 178 19.06 -12.73 5.44
C LEU A 178 19.38 -13.31 6.82
N GLN A 179 18.45 -13.25 7.76
CA GLN A 179 18.65 -13.75 9.14
C GLN A 179 18.09 -15.15 9.37
N SER A 180 17.19 -15.63 8.51
CA SER A 180 16.64 -16.98 8.57
C SER A 180 17.65 -17.99 8.01
#